data_c4f2584f260837f4ab262f2661ad7abe
#
_entry.id   c4f2584f260837f4ab262f2661ad7abe
#
_cell.length_a   1.000
_cell.length_b   1.000
_cell.length_c   1.000
_cell.angle_alpha   90.00
_cell.angle_beta   90.00
_cell.angle_gamma   90.00
#
_symmetry.space_group_name_H-M   'P 1'
#
loop_
_entity.id
_entity.type
_entity.pdbx_description
1 polymer ?
#
loop_
_entity_poly.entity_id
_entity_poly.type
_entity_poly.pdbx_seq_one_letter_code
_entity_poly.pdbx_strand_id
1 'polypeptide(L)'
;MRFQNTLQIGTTGMLSIAGEWLAAHSEKTTVVSRTPQLFTEQLNNHGHRAQSISCNYNVPNQLQDLITNLGTNKYDLILAWIHKGAVPLLEEISSNCSTDRTRIIWVVGSDFHNPAKEGTNKRTERPSLPDHVSLEIVVLGFQIECGRSRWLSHQEISQGVIGALKTLKKDESVIGHTKPWSSKP
;
A
#
# COMPACT_ATOMS: atom_id res chain seq x y z
N MET A 1 17.11 -8.22 3.24
CA MET A 1 15.83 -8.17 3.97
C MET A 1 14.92 -9.18 3.29
N ARG A 2 14.35 -10.13 4.01
CA ARG A 2 13.46 -11.16 3.46
C ARG A 2 12.23 -11.28 4.36
N PHE A 3 11.06 -11.34 3.75
CA PHE A 3 9.78 -11.50 4.43
C PHE A 3 9.32 -12.95 4.30
N GLN A 4 8.60 -13.48 5.28
CA GLN A 4 8.02 -14.82 5.16
C GLN A 4 6.72 -14.76 4.38
N ASN A 5 5.80 -13.89 4.79
CA ASN A 5 4.50 -13.78 4.14
C ASN A 5 4.09 -12.31 3.99
N THR A 6 3.77 -11.90 2.76
CA THR A 6 3.40 -10.52 2.46
C THR A 6 2.02 -10.42 1.83
N LEU A 7 1.31 -9.34 2.14
CA LEU A 7 0.03 -9.00 1.55
C LEU A 7 0.17 -7.73 0.72
N GLN A 8 -0.29 -7.78 -0.51
CA GLN A 8 -0.27 -6.68 -1.45
C GLN A 8 -1.71 -6.33 -1.84
N ILE A 9 -2.13 -5.08 -1.61
CA ILE A 9 -3.48 -4.60 -1.93
C ILE A 9 -3.37 -3.45 -2.92
N GLY A 10 -3.96 -3.63 -4.12
CA GLY A 10 -3.97 -2.59 -5.16
C GLY A 10 -2.62 -2.37 -5.86
N THR A 11 -1.70 -3.35 -5.83
CA THR A 11 -0.36 -3.21 -6.42
C THR A 11 -0.28 -3.55 -7.92
N THR A 12 -1.36 -4.01 -8.54
CA THR A 12 -1.38 -4.52 -9.94
C THR A 12 -1.25 -3.43 -11.02
N GLY A 13 -1.28 -2.15 -10.64
CA GLY A 13 -1.16 -1.01 -11.53
C GLY A 13 0.16 -0.23 -11.33
N MET A 14 0.08 1.02 -10.92
CA MET A 14 1.23 1.91 -10.75
C MET A 14 2.27 1.43 -9.72
N LEU A 15 1.93 0.51 -8.85
CA LEU A 15 2.84 -0.11 -7.88
C LEU A 15 3.35 -1.49 -8.34
N SER A 16 3.12 -1.91 -9.59
CA SER A 16 3.47 -3.26 -10.04
C SER A 16 4.96 -3.58 -9.88
N ILE A 17 5.86 -2.63 -10.19
CA ILE A 17 7.30 -2.81 -10.00
C ILE A 17 7.67 -2.97 -8.51
N ALA A 18 7.02 -2.20 -7.63
CA ALA A 18 7.23 -2.34 -6.19
C ALA A 18 6.64 -3.66 -5.66
N GLY A 19 5.49 -4.08 -6.21
CA GLY A 19 4.85 -5.36 -5.90
C GLY A 19 5.71 -6.56 -6.31
N GLU A 20 6.31 -6.52 -7.50
CA GLU A 20 7.23 -7.55 -7.97
C GLU A 20 8.50 -7.58 -7.11
N TRP A 21 9.08 -6.41 -6.82
CA TRP A 21 10.22 -6.33 -5.92
C TRP A 21 9.91 -6.95 -4.55
N LEU A 22 8.74 -6.66 -4.00
CA LEU A 22 8.30 -7.22 -2.72
C LEU A 22 8.14 -8.74 -2.80
N ALA A 23 7.52 -9.27 -3.87
CA ALA A 23 7.38 -10.70 -4.10
C ALA A 23 8.75 -11.41 -4.18
N ALA A 24 9.73 -10.79 -4.87
CA ALA A 24 11.11 -11.30 -4.96
C ALA A 24 11.85 -11.36 -3.60
N HIS A 25 11.40 -10.56 -2.63
CA HIS A 25 11.95 -10.51 -1.28
C HIS A 25 11.08 -11.24 -0.24
N SER A 26 10.08 -12.00 -0.69
CA SER A 26 9.13 -12.75 0.14
C SER A 26 9.23 -14.25 -0.14
N GLU A 27 8.95 -15.07 0.86
CA GLU A 27 8.81 -16.52 0.64
C GLU A 27 7.44 -16.82 0.01
N LYS A 28 6.42 -16.03 0.37
CA LYS A 28 5.07 -16.15 -0.13
C LYS A 28 4.42 -14.76 -0.18
N THR A 29 3.64 -14.48 -1.22
CA THR A 29 2.89 -13.23 -1.33
C THR A 29 1.43 -13.48 -1.71
N THR A 30 0.51 -12.71 -1.13
CA THR A 30 -0.90 -12.68 -1.51
C THR A 30 -1.19 -11.35 -2.17
N VAL A 31 -1.75 -11.37 -3.38
CA VAL A 31 -2.12 -10.17 -4.14
C VAL A 31 -3.63 -10.01 -4.14
N VAL A 32 -4.10 -8.87 -3.67
CA VAL A 32 -5.52 -8.50 -3.62
C VAL A 32 -5.77 -7.33 -4.55
N SER A 33 -6.62 -7.52 -5.53
CA SER A 33 -7.12 -6.45 -6.40
C SER A 33 -8.41 -6.89 -7.08
N ARG A 34 -9.00 -6.03 -7.91
CA ARG A 34 -10.20 -6.41 -8.70
C ARG A 34 -9.89 -7.48 -9.74
N THR A 35 -8.70 -7.44 -10.32
CA THR A 35 -8.22 -8.36 -11.38
C THR A 35 -6.76 -8.73 -11.14
N PRO A 36 -6.44 -9.54 -10.11
CA PRO A 36 -5.05 -9.82 -9.72
C PRO A 36 -4.38 -10.92 -10.56
N GLN A 37 -5.13 -11.69 -11.34
CA GLN A 37 -4.70 -12.95 -11.95
C GLN A 37 -3.45 -12.78 -12.82
N LEU A 38 -3.50 -11.89 -13.81
CA LEU A 38 -2.38 -11.67 -14.74
C LEU A 38 -1.09 -11.27 -14.02
N PHE A 39 -1.20 -10.39 -13.04
CA PHE A 39 -0.04 -9.98 -12.25
C PHE A 39 0.51 -11.13 -11.41
N THR A 40 -0.36 -11.93 -10.81
CA THR A 40 0.04 -13.11 -10.02
C THR A 40 0.67 -14.19 -10.89
N GLU A 41 0.15 -14.43 -12.10
CA GLU A 41 0.75 -15.33 -13.09
C GLU A 41 2.15 -14.84 -13.50
N GLN A 42 2.32 -13.55 -13.76
CA GLN A 42 3.63 -12.95 -14.05
C GLN A 42 4.61 -13.20 -12.89
N LEU A 43 4.21 -12.95 -11.64
CA LEU A 43 5.06 -13.21 -10.47
C LEU A 43 5.47 -14.68 -10.38
N ASN A 44 4.53 -15.61 -10.61
CA ASN A 44 4.82 -17.05 -10.59
C ASN A 44 5.76 -17.48 -11.73
N ASN A 45 5.59 -16.91 -12.93
CA ASN A 45 6.47 -17.14 -14.08
C ASN A 45 7.90 -16.64 -13.83
N HIS A 46 8.05 -15.59 -13.00
CA HIS A 46 9.37 -15.10 -12.52
C HIS A 46 9.92 -15.90 -11.32
N GLY A 47 9.26 -17.01 -10.95
CA GLY A 47 9.73 -17.91 -9.88
C GLY A 47 9.31 -17.49 -8.47
N HIS A 48 8.42 -16.53 -8.32
CA HIS A 48 7.90 -16.10 -7.02
C HIS A 48 6.67 -16.95 -6.62
N ARG A 49 6.45 -17.12 -5.33
CA ARG A 49 5.30 -17.87 -4.80
C ARG A 49 4.15 -16.88 -4.51
N ALA A 50 3.33 -16.62 -5.51
CA ALA A 50 2.23 -15.68 -5.42
C ALA A 50 0.86 -16.37 -5.53
N GLN A 51 -0.09 -15.91 -4.73
CA GLN A 51 -1.50 -16.27 -4.83
C GLN A 51 -2.36 -15.02 -4.99
N SER A 52 -3.51 -15.15 -5.63
CA SER A 52 -4.42 -14.03 -5.91
C SER A 52 -5.75 -14.16 -5.18
N ILE A 53 -6.28 -13.03 -4.73
CA ILE A 53 -7.66 -12.90 -4.26
C ILE A 53 -8.31 -11.74 -5.02
N SER A 54 -9.34 -12.03 -5.80
CA SER A 54 -10.14 -11.00 -6.47
C SER A 54 -11.08 -10.35 -5.47
N CYS A 55 -10.99 -9.03 -5.32
CA CYS A 55 -11.83 -8.28 -4.40
C CYS A 55 -12.03 -6.84 -4.86
N ASN A 56 -13.26 -6.39 -4.86
CA ASN A 56 -13.62 -4.97 -4.88
C ASN A 56 -14.03 -4.56 -3.46
N TYR A 57 -13.10 -4.06 -2.67
CA TYR A 57 -13.32 -3.68 -1.27
C TYR A 57 -14.31 -2.52 -1.08
N ASN A 58 -14.77 -1.86 -2.15
CA ASN A 58 -15.87 -0.90 -2.09
C ASN A 58 -17.25 -1.58 -2.05
N VAL A 59 -17.30 -2.90 -2.19
CA VAL A 59 -18.52 -3.70 -2.11
C VAL A 59 -18.53 -4.43 -0.76
N PRO A 60 -19.43 -4.12 0.18
CA PRO A 60 -19.39 -4.62 1.56
C PRO A 60 -19.28 -6.15 1.67
N ASN A 61 -20.05 -6.90 0.88
CA ASN A 61 -20.01 -8.36 0.94
C ASN A 61 -18.64 -8.90 0.49
N GLN A 62 -18.00 -8.27 -0.51
CA GLN A 62 -16.66 -8.69 -0.96
C GLN A 62 -15.57 -8.39 0.06
N LEU A 63 -15.75 -7.37 0.89
CA LEU A 63 -14.86 -7.12 2.00
C LEU A 63 -14.92 -8.25 3.03
N GLN A 64 -16.11 -8.68 3.41
CA GLN A 64 -16.28 -9.81 4.34
C GLN A 64 -15.71 -11.10 3.77
N ASP A 65 -15.96 -11.37 2.47
CA ASP A 65 -15.39 -12.50 1.77
C ASP A 65 -13.86 -12.45 1.73
N LEU A 66 -13.27 -11.25 1.53
CA LEU A 66 -11.82 -11.07 1.57
C LEU A 66 -11.25 -11.46 2.94
N ILE A 67 -11.81 -10.96 4.03
CA ILE A 67 -11.35 -11.30 5.39
C ILE A 67 -11.44 -12.81 5.62
N THR A 68 -12.54 -13.43 5.21
CA THR A 68 -12.73 -14.88 5.29
C THR A 68 -11.68 -15.64 4.46
N ASN A 69 -11.40 -15.19 3.23
CA ASN A 69 -10.40 -15.81 2.35
C ASN A 69 -8.96 -15.60 2.81
N LEU A 70 -8.65 -14.48 3.46
CA LEU A 70 -7.37 -14.28 4.13
C LEU A 70 -7.22 -15.26 5.31
N GLY A 71 -8.33 -15.60 5.94
CA GLY A 71 -8.42 -16.63 6.97
C GLY A 71 -7.48 -16.37 8.13
N THR A 72 -6.77 -17.44 8.54
CA THR A 72 -5.77 -17.38 9.62
C THR A 72 -4.35 -17.03 9.13
N ASN A 73 -4.19 -16.66 7.86
CA ASN A 73 -2.88 -16.26 7.36
C ASN A 73 -2.37 -15.04 8.13
N LYS A 74 -1.11 -15.09 8.48
CA LYS A 74 -0.42 -13.99 9.15
C LYS A 74 0.60 -13.37 8.20
N TYR A 75 0.67 -12.05 8.20
CA TYR A 75 1.53 -11.28 7.32
C TYR A 75 2.50 -10.42 8.13
N ASP A 76 3.77 -10.51 7.81
CA ASP A 76 4.82 -9.68 8.39
C ASP A 76 4.97 -8.32 7.69
N LEU A 77 4.51 -8.21 6.42
CA LEU A 77 4.41 -6.93 5.74
C LEU A 77 3.14 -6.83 4.89
N ILE A 78 2.47 -5.69 4.97
CA ILE A 78 1.30 -5.33 4.17
C ILE A 78 1.64 -4.07 3.37
N LEU A 79 1.62 -4.16 2.05
CA LEU A 79 1.73 -3.02 1.13
C LEU A 79 0.34 -2.72 0.58
N ALA A 80 -0.21 -1.55 0.87
CA ALA A 80 -1.57 -1.20 0.50
C ALA A 80 -1.65 0.13 -0.25
N TRP A 81 -2.22 0.12 -1.44
CA TRP A 81 -2.75 1.27 -2.15
C TRP A 81 -4.26 1.20 -2.14
N ILE A 82 -4.85 1.88 -1.18
CA ILE A 82 -6.31 1.92 -0.99
C ILE A 82 -6.77 3.36 -0.84
N HIS A 83 -7.95 3.66 -1.36
CA HIS A 83 -8.55 4.98 -1.22
C HIS A 83 -9.12 5.20 0.18
N LYS A 84 -9.31 6.47 0.57
CA LYS A 84 -9.70 6.89 1.92
C LYS A 84 -10.88 6.12 2.53
N GLY A 85 -11.89 5.77 1.74
CA GLY A 85 -13.07 5.02 2.21
C GLY A 85 -12.77 3.59 2.66
N ALA A 86 -11.55 3.10 2.47
CA ALA A 86 -11.16 1.74 2.81
C ALA A 86 -10.23 1.66 4.05
N VAL A 87 -10.13 2.71 4.86
CA VAL A 87 -9.42 2.67 6.16
C VAL A 87 -9.90 1.50 7.03
N PRO A 88 -11.22 1.22 7.16
CA PRO A 88 -11.72 0.06 7.90
C PRO A 88 -11.16 -1.28 7.40
N LEU A 89 -10.80 -1.38 6.11
CA LEU A 89 -10.15 -2.58 5.58
C LEU A 89 -8.79 -2.83 6.23
N LEU A 90 -7.96 -1.79 6.41
CA LEU A 90 -6.66 -1.93 7.09
C LEU A 90 -6.83 -2.31 8.57
N GLU A 91 -7.83 -1.76 9.24
CA GLU A 91 -8.15 -2.06 10.64
C GLU A 91 -8.56 -3.53 10.77
N GLU A 92 -9.46 -4.00 9.91
CA GLU A 92 -9.95 -5.37 9.91
C GLU A 92 -8.83 -6.37 9.57
N ILE A 93 -8.03 -6.10 8.54
CA ILE A 93 -6.89 -6.95 8.16
C ILE A 93 -5.85 -6.96 9.30
N SER A 94 -5.53 -5.83 9.90
CA SER A 94 -4.53 -5.77 10.95
C SER A 94 -4.97 -6.54 12.20
N SER A 95 -6.25 -6.49 12.55
CA SER A 95 -6.81 -7.21 13.68
C SER A 95 -6.80 -8.73 13.49
N ASN A 96 -7.05 -9.20 12.26
CA ASN A 96 -7.20 -10.63 11.97
C ASN A 96 -5.92 -11.29 11.44
N CYS A 97 -5.10 -10.55 10.70
CA CYS A 97 -4.03 -11.13 9.87
C CYS A 97 -2.61 -10.64 10.26
N SER A 98 -2.44 -9.89 11.36
CA SER A 98 -1.13 -9.43 11.80
C SER A 98 -0.37 -10.48 12.61
N THR A 99 0.97 -10.37 12.58
CA THR A 99 1.91 -11.01 13.50
C THR A 99 2.29 -10.02 14.59
N ASP A 100 3.07 -10.44 15.58
CA ASP A 100 3.63 -9.55 16.62
C ASP A 100 4.57 -8.45 16.09
N ARG A 101 4.89 -8.46 14.78
CA ARG A 101 5.80 -7.53 14.12
C ARG A 101 5.34 -7.10 12.72
N THR A 102 4.03 -7.08 12.52
CA THR A 102 3.49 -6.67 11.20
C THR A 102 3.80 -5.20 10.93
N ARG A 103 4.30 -4.93 9.73
CA ARG A 103 4.50 -3.59 9.21
C ARG A 103 3.51 -3.32 8.09
N ILE A 104 2.80 -2.22 8.15
CA ILE A 104 1.91 -1.74 7.09
C ILE A 104 2.58 -0.55 6.41
N ILE A 105 2.73 -0.61 5.09
CA ILE A 105 3.05 0.53 4.24
C ILE A 105 1.78 0.91 3.50
N TRP A 106 1.19 2.01 3.93
CA TRP A 106 -0.01 2.56 3.32
C TRP A 106 0.35 3.69 2.37
N VAL A 107 0.20 3.44 1.08
CA VAL A 107 0.44 4.43 0.03
C VAL A 107 -0.82 5.24 -0.17
N VAL A 108 -0.69 6.56 -0.19
CA VAL A 108 -1.80 7.52 -0.34
C VAL A 108 -1.46 8.59 -1.38
N GLY A 109 -2.46 9.20 -1.96
CA GLY A 109 -2.27 10.33 -2.90
C GLY A 109 -1.96 11.65 -2.20
N SER A 110 -1.54 12.66 -2.96
CA SER A 110 -1.21 14.02 -2.48
C SER A 110 -2.33 14.70 -1.69
N ASP A 111 -3.58 14.32 -1.91
CA ASP A 111 -4.74 14.84 -1.16
C ASP A 111 -4.67 14.58 0.35
N PHE A 112 -3.81 13.66 0.78
CA PHE A 112 -3.50 13.45 2.18
C PHE A 112 -2.88 14.69 2.83
N HIS A 113 -2.15 15.50 2.05
CA HIS A 113 -1.55 16.79 2.45
C HIS A 113 -2.33 18.01 1.95
N ASN A 114 -3.59 17.88 1.60
CA ASN A 114 -4.39 19.01 1.12
C ASN A 114 -4.57 20.06 2.22
N PRO A 115 -4.06 21.31 2.05
CA PRO A 115 -4.15 22.34 3.09
C PRO A 115 -5.59 22.77 3.37
N ALA A 116 -6.52 22.65 2.43
CA ALA A 116 -7.95 22.91 2.68
C ALA A 116 -8.57 21.92 3.70
N LYS A 117 -7.87 20.86 4.04
CA LYS A 117 -8.23 19.87 5.07
C LYS A 117 -7.43 20.04 6.37
N GLU A 118 -6.54 21.05 6.45
CA GLU A 118 -5.86 21.43 7.69
C GLU A 118 -6.88 22.01 8.66
N GLY A 119 -7.22 21.23 9.67
CA GLY A 119 -8.29 21.57 10.64
C GLY A 119 -9.39 20.51 10.75
N THR A 120 -9.61 19.72 9.73
CA THR A 120 -10.33 18.46 9.89
C THR A 120 -9.33 17.43 10.45
N ASN A 121 -9.69 16.81 11.57
CA ASN A 121 -8.88 15.88 12.34
C ASN A 121 -8.07 14.91 11.43
N LYS A 122 -6.78 15.18 11.18
CA LYS A 122 -5.88 14.23 10.51
C LYS A 122 -5.85 12.86 11.22
N ARG A 123 -6.26 12.83 12.48
CA ARG A 123 -6.44 11.60 13.26
C ARG A 123 -7.57 10.69 12.75
N THR A 124 -8.63 11.28 12.16
CA THR A 124 -9.75 10.48 11.62
C THR A 124 -9.45 9.83 10.28
N GLU A 125 -8.32 10.17 9.65
CA GLU A 125 -7.89 9.57 8.40
C GLU A 125 -6.86 8.44 8.59
N ARG A 126 -6.33 8.23 9.79
CA ARG A 126 -5.41 7.13 10.10
C ARG A 126 -6.18 5.93 10.65
N PRO A 127 -5.85 4.70 10.22
CA PRO A 127 -6.46 3.50 10.77
C PRO A 127 -6.10 3.35 12.25
N SER A 128 -7.04 2.84 13.04
CA SER A 128 -6.80 2.39 14.42
C SER A 128 -6.22 0.98 14.36
N LEU A 129 -4.95 0.82 14.69
CA LEU A 129 -4.24 -0.44 14.57
C LEU A 129 -3.87 -0.98 15.95
N PRO A 130 -3.73 -2.32 16.09
CA PRO A 130 -3.16 -2.92 17.29
C PRO A 130 -1.74 -2.39 17.57
N ASP A 131 -1.36 -2.29 18.85
CA ASP A 131 -0.08 -1.71 19.30
C ASP A 131 1.18 -2.40 18.71
N HIS A 132 1.04 -3.67 18.36
CA HIS A 132 2.13 -4.47 17.77
C HIS A 132 2.27 -4.26 16.25
N VAL A 133 1.37 -3.51 15.61
CA VAL A 133 1.39 -3.22 14.18
C VAL A 133 1.98 -1.84 13.94
N SER A 134 3.05 -1.78 13.14
CA SER A 134 3.64 -0.50 12.74
C SER A 134 3.04 -0.01 11.42
N LEU A 135 2.72 1.30 11.37
CA LEU A 135 2.20 1.96 10.18
C LEU A 135 3.22 2.97 9.64
N GLU A 136 3.51 2.89 8.37
CA GLU A 136 4.18 3.93 7.61
C GLU A 136 3.25 4.42 6.49
N ILE A 137 3.06 5.74 6.39
CA ILE A 137 2.29 6.37 5.33
C ILE A 137 3.26 6.88 4.27
N VAL A 138 3.06 6.46 3.03
CA VAL A 138 3.83 6.94 1.88
C VAL A 138 2.93 7.82 1.02
N VAL A 139 3.20 9.12 1.06
CA VAL A 139 2.40 10.11 0.32
C VAL A 139 2.98 10.30 -1.09
N LEU A 140 2.15 10.09 -2.10
CA LEU A 140 2.51 10.35 -3.50
C LEU A 140 2.23 11.82 -3.83
N GLY A 141 3.28 12.55 -4.10
CA GLY A 141 3.23 13.94 -4.54
C GLY A 141 3.32 14.07 -6.06
N PHE A 142 4.03 15.09 -6.49
CA PHE A 142 4.28 15.45 -7.89
C PHE A 142 5.74 15.88 -8.07
N GLN A 143 6.20 15.95 -9.33
CA GLN A 143 7.51 16.51 -9.67
C GLN A 143 7.38 17.97 -10.12
N ILE A 144 8.41 18.76 -9.80
CA ILE A 144 8.58 20.12 -10.31
C ILE A 144 9.90 20.15 -11.08
N GLU A 145 9.80 20.30 -12.41
CA GLU A 145 10.96 20.32 -13.30
C GLU A 145 10.90 21.56 -14.20
N CYS A 146 11.94 22.38 -14.19
CA CYS A 146 12.03 23.60 -14.98
C CYS A 146 10.80 24.54 -14.82
N GLY A 147 10.28 24.66 -13.60
CA GLY A 147 9.11 25.51 -13.27
C GLY A 147 7.76 24.94 -13.71
N ARG A 148 7.72 23.72 -14.20
CA ARG A 148 6.49 23.00 -14.55
C ARG A 148 6.29 21.81 -13.62
N SER A 149 5.06 21.56 -13.25
CA SER A 149 4.70 20.39 -12.44
C SER A 149 4.07 19.29 -13.28
N ARG A 150 4.35 18.06 -12.89
CA ARG A 150 3.75 16.86 -13.45
C ARG A 150 3.53 15.80 -12.37
N TRP A 151 2.60 14.91 -12.61
CA TRP A 151 2.45 13.73 -11.76
C TRP A 151 3.69 12.83 -11.83
N LEU A 152 3.91 12.07 -10.76
CA LEU A 152 4.92 11.01 -10.72
C LEU A 152 4.60 9.94 -11.77
N SER A 153 5.62 9.44 -12.45
CA SER A 153 5.52 8.24 -13.27
C SER A 153 5.36 6.98 -12.39
N HIS A 154 4.83 5.91 -12.97
CA HIS A 154 4.74 4.62 -12.26
C HIS A 154 6.10 4.12 -11.78
N GLN A 155 7.17 4.40 -12.52
CA GLN A 155 8.52 4.04 -12.15
C GLN A 155 9.00 4.83 -10.92
N GLU A 156 8.80 6.15 -10.89
CA GLU A 156 9.16 6.99 -9.75
C GLU A 156 8.37 6.60 -8.49
N ILE A 157 7.07 6.34 -8.63
CA ILE A 157 6.21 5.84 -7.56
C ILE A 157 6.77 4.52 -7.01
N SER A 158 6.98 3.54 -7.87
CA SER A 158 7.44 2.22 -7.46
C SER A 158 8.83 2.27 -6.82
N GLN A 159 9.76 3.03 -7.38
CA GLN A 159 11.11 3.21 -6.81
C GLN A 159 11.07 3.87 -5.44
N GLY A 160 10.24 4.89 -5.27
CA GLY A 160 10.06 5.55 -3.97
C GLY A 160 9.46 4.59 -2.92
N VAL A 161 8.47 3.79 -3.30
CA VAL A 161 7.88 2.76 -2.42
C VAL A 161 8.89 1.66 -2.09
N ILE A 162 9.73 1.23 -3.04
CA ILE A 162 10.83 0.30 -2.77
C ILE A 162 11.83 0.93 -1.78
N GLY A 163 12.09 2.23 -1.88
CA GLY A 163 12.89 2.96 -0.90
C GLY A 163 12.29 2.87 0.50
N ALA A 164 10.98 3.10 0.64
CA ALA A 164 10.26 2.95 1.90
C ALA A 164 10.30 1.50 2.43
N LEU A 165 10.12 0.52 1.55
CA LEU A 165 10.22 -0.91 1.91
C LEU A 165 11.59 -1.28 2.52
N LYS A 166 12.67 -0.68 2.01
CA LYS A 166 14.05 -0.94 2.45
C LYS A 166 14.43 -0.21 3.75
N THR A 167 13.78 0.91 4.05
CA THR A 167 14.09 1.71 5.25
C THR A 167 13.27 1.20 6.44
N LEU A 168 13.90 1.21 7.63
CA LEU A 168 13.23 0.90 8.87
C LEU A 168 12.75 2.22 9.49
N LYS A 169 11.43 2.37 9.63
CA LYS A 169 10.72 3.37 10.43
C LYS A 169 10.84 4.82 9.97
N LYS A 170 9.88 5.23 9.18
CA LYS A 170 9.37 6.61 9.18
C LYS A 170 7.86 6.51 9.38
N ASP A 171 7.29 7.33 10.26
CA ASP A 171 5.82 7.40 10.40
C ASP A 171 5.17 7.88 9.11
N GLU A 172 5.89 8.75 8.38
CA GLU A 172 5.44 9.29 7.09
C GLU A 172 6.64 9.59 6.19
N SER A 173 6.46 9.33 4.90
CA SER A 173 7.41 9.69 3.84
C SER A 173 6.67 10.27 2.63
N VAL A 174 7.35 11.13 1.85
CA VAL A 174 6.79 11.74 0.65
C VAL A 174 7.66 11.38 -0.54
N ILE A 175 7.02 10.91 -1.61
CA ILE A 175 7.68 10.71 -2.91
C ILE A 175 7.36 11.92 -3.79
N GLY A 176 8.39 12.63 -4.25
CA GLY A 176 8.25 13.91 -4.94
C GLY A 176 7.94 15.07 -4.00
N HIS A 177 7.09 15.98 -4.42
CA HIS A 177 6.72 17.20 -3.70
C HIS A 177 5.22 17.22 -3.39
N THR A 178 4.83 17.76 -2.24
CA THR A 178 3.44 18.06 -1.89
C THR A 178 3.22 19.57 -1.69
N LYS A 179 4.30 20.34 -1.76
CA LYS A 179 4.30 21.81 -1.64
C LYS A 179 5.15 22.43 -2.76
N PRO A 180 4.83 23.67 -3.21
CA PRO A 180 3.61 24.41 -2.86
C PRO A 180 2.39 23.74 -3.46
N TRP A 181 1.26 23.76 -2.75
CA TRP A 181 0.01 23.11 -3.20
C TRP A 181 -0.53 23.72 -4.50
N SER A 182 -0.27 25.00 -4.72
CA SER A 182 -0.61 25.70 -5.99
C SER A 182 0.11 25.14 -7.22
N SER A 183 1.15 24.39 -7.04
CA SER A 183 1.91 23.72 -8.14
C SER A 183 1.41 22.30 -8.41
N LYS A 184 0.40 21.81 -7.71
CA LYS A 184 -0.18 20.49 -7.98
C LYS A 184 -0.76 20.47 -9.40
N PRO A 185 -0.38 19.47 -10.26
CA PRO A 185 -0.88 19.33 -11.63
C PRO A 185 -2.37 19.13 -11.73
#